data_7602908c1f9a3df762282e43750085c8
#
_entry.id   7602908c1f9a3df762282e43750085c8
#
_cell.length_a   1.000
_cell.length_b   1.000
_cell.length_c   1.000
_cell.angle_alpha   90.00
_cell.angle_beta   90.00
_cell.angle_gamma   90.00
#
_symmetry.space_group_name_H-M   'P 1'
#
loop_
_entity.id
_entity.type
_entity.pdbx_description
1 polymer ?
#
loop_
_entity_poly.entity_id
_entity_poly.type
_entity_poly.pdbx_seq_one_letter_code
_entity_poly.pdbx_strand_id
1 'polypeptide(L)'
;MGMRPSRRDFLHVGFCGGIGLTLADYFALKAKADIKKYESKEGTAKSVIFIYLPGGAAHQETWDPKPYAPIEYRGPMNSIQTKVSGVFINEMLPQTAQIADKLAICRSMTHGEAAHERGTHNMFTGYRPSPALQFPSMGSVVSHEFGPRKNLPPYVCIPGQPNEFAGTGYLSSSFAPFSLGSDPAANGFTVRDLKLPGGVDDTRFTRRRNILDAVNYHFKEKEKSTSSSSH
;
A
#
# COMPACT_ATOMS: atom_id res chain seq x y z
N MET A 1 -2.54 -19.19 8.95
CA MET A 1 -2.05 -19.41 10.32
C MET A 1 -3.26 -19.78 11.18
N GLY A 2 -3.49 -21.09 11.45
CA GLY A 2 -4.67 -21.55 12.18
C GLY A 2 -4.59 -21.11 13.64
N MET A 3 -5.54 -20.30 14.08
CA MET A 3 -5.72 -20.02 15.50
C MET A 3 -5.97 -21.34 16.24
N ARG A 4 -5.15 -21.63 17.24
CA ARG A 4 -5.41 -22.78 18.14
C ARG A 4 -6.66 -22.47 18.94
N PRO A 5 -7.67 -23.36 18.98
CA PRO A 5 -8.88 -23.14 19.75
C PRO A 5 -8.55 -22.98 21.23
N SER A 6 -9.14 -22.01 21.89
CA SER A 6 -9.00 -21.79 23.33
C SER A 6 -9.88 -22.76 24.12
N ARG A 7 -9.61 -22.93 25.44
CA ARG A 7 -10.47 -23.72 26.34
C ARG A 7 -11.92 -23.23 26.36
N ARG A 8 -12.15 -21.94 26.19
CA ARG A 8 -13.49 -21.33 26.05
C ARG A 8 -14.18 -21.77 24.77
N ASP A 9 -13.46 -21.82 23.64
CA ASP A 9 -14.03 -22.28 22.38
C ASP A 9 -14.49 -23.73 22.47
N PHE A 10 -13.73 -24.55 23.21
CA PHE A 10 -14.10 -25.96 23.47
C PHE A 10 -15.38 -26.11 24.31
N LEU A 11 -15.54 -25.27 25.36
CA LEU A 11 -16.77 -25.25 26.17
C LEU A 11 -17.99 -24.74 25.39
N HIS A 12 -17.80 -23.75 24.51
CA HIS A 12 -18.85 -23.26 23.62
C HIS A 12 -19.29 -24.35 22.62
N VAL A 13 -18.35 -25.11 22.09
CA VAL A 13 -18.65 -26.26 21.18
C VAL A 13 -19.44 -27.33 21.89
N GLY A 14 -19.09 -27.68 23.14
CA GLY A 14 -19.85 -28.63 23.94
C GLY A 14 -21.28 -28.18 24.22
N PHE A 15 -21.49 -26.90 24.51
CA PHE A 15 -22.82 -26.32 24.70
C PHE A 15 -23.63 -26.30 23.40
N CYS A 16 -23.02 -25.89 22.27
CA CYS A 16 -23.66 -25.89 20.95
C CYS A 16 -24.06 -27.30 20.49
N GLY A 17 -23.24 -28.33 20.79
CA GLY A 17 -23.59 -29.72 20.54
C GLY A 17 -24.82 -30.19 21.28
N GLY A 18 -25.05 -29.69 22.51
CA GLY A 18 -26.25 -29.96 23.30
C GLY A 18 -27.56 -29.40 22.72
N ILE A 19 -27.48 -28.36 21.87
CA ILE A 19 -28.61 -27.74 21.17
C ILE A 19 -28.68 -28.11 19.67
N GLY A 20 -27.93 -29.14 19.22
CA GLY A 20 -28.00 -29.66 17.85
C GLY A 20 -27.19 -28.87 16.81
N LEU A 21 -26.36 -27.92 17.22
CA LEU A 21 -25.44 -27.20 16.32
C LEU A 21 -24.14 -27.97 16.16
N THR A 22 -23.74 -28.24 14.94
CA THR A 22 -22.46 -28.88 14.65
C THR A 22 -21.27 -27.91 14.77
N LEU A 23 -20.07 -28.46 14.93
CA LEU A 23 -18.84 -27.67 14.92
C LEU A 23 -18.68 -26.90 13.59
N ALA A 24 -19.14 -27.48 12.48
CA ALA A 24 -19.15 -26.84 11.18
C ALA A 24 -20.08 -25.61 11.16
N ASP A 25 -21.28 -25.71 11.75
CA ASP A 25 -22.23 -24.60 11.87
C ASP A 25 -21.66 -23.49 12.74
N TYR A 26 -20.98 -23.83 13.84
CA TYR A 26 -20.31 -22.84 14.68
C TYR A 26 -19.23 -22.07 13.92
N PHE A 27 -18.36 -22.75 13.17
CA PHE A 27 -17.34 -22.07 12.37
C PHE A 27 -17.92 -21.28 11.20
N ALA A 28 -18.99 -21.76 10.59
CA ALA A 28 -19.70 -21.02 9.55
C ALA A 28 -20.37 -19.74 10.08
N LEU A 29 -21.00 -19.82 11.26
CA LEU A 29 -21.58 -18.66 11.94
C LEU A 29 -20.50 -17.66 12.38
N LYS A 30 -19.37 -18.16 12.92
CA LYS A 30 -18.24 -17.32 13.31
C LYS A 30 -17.63 -16.62 12.08
N ALA A 31 -17.43 -17.31 10.97
CA ALA A 31 -16.94 -16.71 9.74
C ALA A 31 -17.91 -15.64 9.21
N LYS A 32 -19.23 -15.89 9.22
CA LYS A 32 -20.24 -14.89 8.85
C LYS A 32 -20.28 -13.69 9.80
N ALA A 33 -20.10 -13.90 11.11
CA ALA A 33 -20.05 -12.83 12.09
C ALA A 33 -18.78 -11.97 11.92
N ASP A 34 -17.63 -12.60 11.61
CA ASP A 34 -16.38 -11.90 11.32
C ASP A 34 -16.50 -11.10 10.02
N ILE A 35 -17.12 -11.64 8.96
CA ILE A 35 -17.38 -10.90 7.71
C ILE A 35 -18.28 -9.69 7.97
N LYS A 36 -19.37 -9.84 8.71
CA LYS A 36 -20.27 -8.73 9.06
C LYS A 36 -19.62 -7.64 9.91
N LYS A 37 -18.65 -8.02 10.75
CA LYS A 37 -17.84 -7.09 11.55
C LYS A 37 -16.87 -6.29 10.69
N TYR A 38 -16.49 -6.83 9.52
CA TYR A 38 -15.57 -6.22 8.55
C TYR A 38 -16.28 -5.73 7.27
N GLU A 39 -17.63 -5.70 7.21
CA GLU A 39 -18.32 -4.85 6.24
C GLU A 39 -17.92 -3.41 6.53
N SER A 40 -16.74 -3.04 6.05
CA SER A 40 -16.27 -1.66 6.05
C SER A 40 -17.29 -0.85 5.25
N LYS A 41 -17.78 0.24 5.81
CA LYS A 41 -18.40 1.30 5.00
C LYS A 41 -17.51 1.51 3.79
N GLU A 42 -18.08 1.54 2.60
CA GLU A 42 -17.30 1.81 1.39
C GLU A 42 -16.34 2.97 1.65
N GLY A 43 -15.05 2.71 1.41
CA GLY A 43 -14.02 3.69 1.67
C GLY A 43 -14.27 4.94 0.82
N THR A 44 -14.34 6.09 1.44
CA THR A 44 -14.54 7.37 0.75
C THR A 44 -13.23 7.94 0.17
N ALA A 45 -12.10 7.36 0.55
CA ALA A 45 -10.80 7.80 0.08
C ALA A 45 -10.63 7.54 -1.42
N LYS A 46 -10.27 8.59 -2.16
CA LYS A 46 -10.06 8.54 -3.62
C LYS A 46 -8.60 8.56 -4.03
N SER A 47 -7.70 8.80 -3.09
CA SER A 47 -6.25 8.89 -3.31
C SER A 47 -5.52 8.50 -2.05
N VAL A 48 -4.35 7.89 -2.20
CA VAL A 48 -3.45 7.51 -1.10
C VAL A 48 -2.09 8.14 -1.35
N ILE A 49 -1.52 8.76 -0.32
CA ILE A 49 -0.12 9.20 -0.31
C ILE A 49 0.60 8.31 0.69
N PHE A 50 1.53 7.50 0.20
CA PHE A 50 2.39 6.66 1.02
C PHE A 50 3.73 7.35 1.23
N ILE A 51 4.03 7.73 2.48
CA ILE A 51 5.31 8.36 2.84
C ILE A 51 6.19 7.28 3.46
N TYR A 52 7.24 6.90 2.76
CA TYR A 52 8.21 5.93 3.22
C TYR A 52 9.42 6.64 3.83
N LEU A 53 9.72 6.29 5.07
CA LEU A 53 10.88 6.78 5.81
C LEU A 53 11.83 5.59 6.04
N PRO A 54 12.90 5.45 5.24
CA PRO A 54 13.71 4.23 5.19
C PRO A 54 14.61 4.00 6.41
N GLY A 55 14.63 4.90 7.37
CA GLY A 55 15.43 4.78 8.57
C GLY A 55 15.88 6.14 9.09
N GLY A 56 16.69 6.15 10.13
CA GLY A 56 17.23 7.33 10.79
C GLY A 56 16.54 7.60 12.13
N ALA A 57 15.30 8.06 12.15
CA ALA A 57 14.59 8.32 13.40
C ALA A 57 13.97 7.05 13.98
N ALA A 58 14.30 6.74 15.24
CA ALA A 58 13.68 5.66 15.97
C ALA A 58 12.20 5.97 16.29
N HIS A 59 11.39 4.94 16.50
CA HIS A 59 9.97 5.15 16.84
C HIS A 59 9.80 5.88 18.18
N GLN A 60 10.71 5.68 19.14
CA GLN A 60 10.74 6.40 20.40
C GLN A 60 10.93 7.91 20.21
N GLU A 61 11.67 8.30 19.20
CA GLU A 61 11.94 9.71 18.90
C GLU A 61 10.96 10.32 17.89
N THR A 62 9.87 9.62 17.61
CA THR A 62 8.81 10.10 16.72
C THR A 62 7.42 9.88 17.31
N TRP A 63 6.78 8.77 16.96
CA TRP A 63 5.37 8.50 17.23
C TRP A 63 5.09 7.75 18.53
N ASP A 64 6.11 7.12 19.13
CA ASP A 64 5.98 6.27 20.33
C ASP A 64 7.05 6.58 21.38
N PRO A 65 7.04 7.77 21.97
CA PRO A 65 8.11 8.23 22.88
C PRO A 65 8.20 7.48 24.21
N LYS A 66 7.22 6.65 24.56
CA LYS A 66 7.18 5.86 25.80
C LYS A 66 7.52 6.68 27.06
N PRO A 67 6.78 7.77 27.37
CA PRO A 67 7.16 8.78 28.38
C PRO A 67 7.35 8.22 29.79
N TYR A 68 6.74 7.09 30.10
CA TYR A 68 6.78 6.45 31.41
C TYR A 68 7.79 5.29 31.50
N ALA A 69 8.50 4.99 30.41
CA ALA A 69 9.53 3.97 30.40
C ALA A 69 10.86 4.51 30.97
N PRO A 70 11.75 3.63 31.51
CA PRO A 70 13.12 4.00 31.82
C PRO A 70 13.84 4.61 30.60
N ILE A 71 14.86 5.44 30.90
CA ILE A 71 15.55 6.20 29.86
C ILE A 71 16.19 5.32 28.78
N GLU A 72 16.61 4.12 29.15
CA GLU A 72 17.20 3.13 28.23
C GLU A 72 16.23 2.67 27.15
N TYR A 73 14.91 2.82 27.37
CA TYR A 73 13.86 2.40 26.44
C TYR A 73 13.13 3.58 25.76
N ARG A 74 13.11 4.77 26.40
CA ARG A 74 12.39 5.92 25.86
C ARG A 74 13.25 6.85 25.00
N GLY A 75 14.57 6.69 25.05
CA GLY A 75 15.51 7.59 24.36
C GLY A 75 15.72 8.93 25.09
N PRO A 76 16.65 9.77 24.60
CA PRO A 76 17.07 11.01 25.25
C PRO A 76 16.09 12.17 25.10
N MET A 77 15.17 12.13 24.12
CA MET A 77 14.26 13.22 23.83
C MET A 77 13.03 13.21 24.74
N ASN A 78 12.40 14.37 24.88
CA ASN A 78 11.16 14.51 25.64
C ASN A 78 9.93 14.23 24.77
N SER A 79 8.81 14.09 25.45
CA SER A 79 7.51 13.94 24.81
C SER A 79 6.60 15.10 25.14
N ILE A 80 5.71 15.44 24.22
CA ILE A 80 4.68 16.46 24.41
C ILE A 80 3.30 15.84 24.34
N GLN A 81 2.38 16.43 25.10
CA GLN A 81 0.96 16.10 25.03
C GLN A 81 0.40 16.49 23.66
N THR A 82 -0.34 15.60 23.04
CA THR A 82 -1.06 15.92 21.82
C THR A 82 -2.43 16.55 22.12
N LYS A 83 -3.14 16.96 21.09
CA LYS A 83 -4.54 17.41 21.16
C LYS A 83 -5.47 16.32 21.74
N VAL A 84 -5.09 15.05 21.61
CA VAL A 84 -5.83 13.92 22.17
C VAL A 84 -5.30 13.62 23.56
N SER A 85 -6.17 13.69 24.58
CA SER A 85 -5.80 13.44 25.96
C SER A 85 -5.17 12.04 26.15
N GLY A 86 -4.05 11.98 26.88
CA GLY A 86 -3.32 10.73 27.15
C GLY A 86 -2.46 10.22 25.99
N VAL A 87 -2.46 10.89 24.82
CA VAL A 87 -1.59 10.54 23.71
C VAL A 87 -0.40 11.51 23.64
N PHE A 88 0.79 10.93 23.67
CA PHE A 88 2.06 11.66 23.62
C PHE A 88 2.82 11.31 22.34
N ILE A 89 3.53 12.29 21.79
CA ILE A 89 4.50 12.11 20.71
C ILE A 89 5.78 12.87 21.05
N ASN A 90 6.83 12.69 20.26
CA ASN A 90 8.10 13.37 20.49
C ASN A 90 7.95 14.90 20.37
N GLU A 91 8.73 15.62 21.20
CA GLU A 91 8.73 17.08 21.27
C GLU A 91 9.10 17.79 19.94
N MET A 92 9.82 17.08 19.04
CA MET A 92 10.19 17.58 17.72
C MET A 92 9.04 17.58 16.71
N LEU A 93 7.86 17.08 17.10
CA LEU A 93 6.68 16.97 16.25
C LEU A 93 5.50 17.86 16.72
N PRO A 94 5.72 19.16 17.06
CA PRO A 94 4.67 19.98 17.68
C PRO A 94 3.47 20.22 16.76
N GLN A 95 3.67 20.34 15.45
CA GLN A 95 2.58 20.49 14.48
C GLN A 95 1.74 19.22 14.37
N THR A 96 2.38 18.07 14.40
CA THR A 96 1.71 16.77 14.40
C THR A 96 0.90 16.54 15.68
N ALA A 97 1.40 17.01 16.82
CA ALA A 97 0.66 16.97 18.09
C ALA A 97 -0.70 17.67 18.00
N GLN A 98 -0.80 18.78 17.27
CA GLN A 98 -2.03 19.56 17.11
C GLN A 98 -3.08 18.89 16.23
N ILE A 99 -2.68 17.99 15.34
CA ILE A 99 -3.58 17.26 14.42
C ILE A 99 -3.77 15.80 14.80
N ALA A 100 -3.36 15.41 16.00
CA ALA A 100 -3.42 14.01 16.45
C ALA A 100 -4.83 13.42 16.45
N ASP A 101 -5.86 14.24 16.58
CA ASP A 101 -7.26 13.87 16.44
C ASP A 101 -7.65 13.37 15.03
N LYS A 102 -6.80 13.61 14.03
CA LYS A 102 -6.96 13.17 12.63
C LYS A 102 -6.09 11.98 12.26
N LEU A 103 -5.33 11.45 13.22
CA LEU A 103 -4.32 10.42 12.99
C LEU A 103 -4.74 9.09 13.62
N ALA A 104 -4.48 7.99 12.94
CA ALA A 104 -4.50 6.65 13.51
C ALA A 104 -3.06 6.16 13.64
N ILE A 105 -2.56 6.04 14.89
CA ILE A 105 -1.17 5.64 15.17
C ILE A 105 -1.16 4.18 15.60
N CYS A 106 -0.57 3.30 14.79
CA CYS A 106 -0.38 1.90 15.12
C CYS A 106 1.02 1.68 15.73
N ARG A 107 1.11 1.59 17.05
CA ARG A 107 2.38 1.38 17.79
C ARG A 107 2.74 -0.08 17.99
N SER A 108 1.84 -0.99 17.66
CA SER A 108 2.02 -2.44 17.83
C SER A 108 2.47 -3.16 16.57
N MET A 109 2.87 -2.42 15.52
CA MET A 109 3.40 -3.01 14.30
C MET A 109 4.67 -3.78 14.58
N THR A 110 4.69 -5.04 14.15
CA THR A 110 5.84 -5.92 14.27
C THR A 110 5.90 -6.92 13.13
N HIS A 111 7.11 -7.38 12.81
CA HIS A 111 7.36 -8.45 11.84
C HIS A 111 8.54 -9.30 12.32
N GLY A 112 8.70 -10.49 11.78
CA GLY A 112 9.75 -11.43 12.15
C GLY A 112 11.05 -11.31 11.36
N GLU A 113 11.26 -10.19 10.65
CA GLU A 113 12.43 -10.00 9.79
C GLU A 113 13.45 -9.10 10.48
N ALA A 114 14.74 -9.52 10.51
CA ALA A 114 15.82 -8.78 11.13
C ALA A 114 16.63 -7.94 10.13
N ALA A 115 16.65 -8.32 8.85
CA ALA A 115 17.36 -7.58 7.80
C ALA A 115 16.51 -6.44 7.22
N HIS A 116 17.16 -5.31 6.89
CA HIS A 116 16.48 -4.12 6.36
C HIS A 116 15.70 -4.41 5.07
N GLU A 117 16.30 -5.13 4.13
CA GLU A 117 15.67 -5.46 2.84
C GLU A 117 14.41 -6.30 3.04
N ARG A 118 14.48 -7.29 3.93
CA ARG A 118 13.36 -8.17 4.24
C ARG A 118 12.24 -7.44 4.99
N GLY A 119 12.60 -6.56 5.93
CA GLY A 119 11.66 -5.65 6.60
C GLY A 119 11.00 -4.69 5.61
N THR A 120 11.77 -4.09 4.71
CA THR A 120 11.27 -3.21 3.65
C THR A 120 10.29 -3.93 2.73
N HIS A 121 10.59 -5.17 2.33
CA HIS A 121 9.66 -6.00 1.56
C HIS A 121 8.30 -6.14 2.27
N ASN A 122 8.32 -6.45 3.59
CA ASN A 122 7.08 -6.53 4.37
C ASN A 122 6.29 -5.22 4.36
N MET A 123 6.97 -4.08 4.48
CA MET A 123 6.33 -2.75 4.52
C MET A 123 5.69 -2.36 3.18
N PHE A 124 6.27 -2.79 2.06
CA PHE A 124 5.74 -2.47 0.73
C PHE A 124 4.69 -3.45 0.23
N THR A 125 4.77 -4.72 0.63
CA THR A 125 3.94 -5.79 0.07
C THR A 125 2.93 -6.37 1.07
N GLY A 126 3.16 -6.21 2.38
CA GLY A 126 2.37 -6.87 3.43
C GLY A 126 2.70 -8.36 3.61
N TYR A 127 3.68 -8.88 2.89
CA TYR A 127 4.05 -10.31 2.91
C TYR A 127 5.51 -10.50 3.31
N ARG A 128 5.83 -11.67 3.84
CA ARG A 128 7.22 -12.09 4.02
C ARG A 128 7.86 -12.38 2.66
N PRO A 129 9.15 -12.05 2.47
CA PRO A 129 9.86 -12.44 1.27
C PRO A 129 9.80 -13.95 1.03
N SER A 130 9.54 -14.34 -0.21
CA SER A 130 9.49 -15.74 -0.65
C SER A 130 10.42 -15.95 -1.84
N PRO A 131 11.22 -17.02 -1.87
CA PRO A 131 12.05 -17.32 -3.03
C PRO A 131 11.23 -17.79 -4.25
N ALA A 132 10.00 -18.22 -4.03
CA ALA A 132 9.14 -18.77 -5.08
C ALA A 132 8.26 -17.70 -5.76
N LEU A 133 8.02 -16.56 -5.11
CA LEU A 133 7.07 -15.56 -5.59
C LEU A 133 7.49 -14.14 -5.16
N GLN A 134 7.55 -13.24 -6.12
CA GLN A 134 7.67 -11.81 -5.86
C GLN A 134 6.29 -11.20 -5.70
N PHE A 135 6.04 -10.62 -4.54
CA PHE A 135 4.76 -9.96 -4.25
C PHE A 135 4.73 -8.54 -4.80
N PRO A 136 3.58 -8.08 -5.33
CA PRO A 136 3.42 -6.69 -5.75
C PRO A 136 3.39 -5.75 -4.56
N SER A 137 3.86 -4.53 -4.77
CA SER A 137 3.67 -3.45 -3.81
C SER A 137 2.19 -3.08 -3.68
N MET A 138 1.82 -2.51 -2.54
CA MET A 138 0.47 -1.96 -2.34
C MET A 138 0.07 -0.97 -3.44
N GLY A 139 1.01 -0.15 -3.92
CA GLY A 139 0.75 0.79 -5.02
C GLY A 139 0.44 0.10 -6.35
N SER A 140 1.13 -0.99 -6.67
CA SER A 140 0.86 -1.79 -7.87
C SER A 140 -0.47 -2.54 -7.78
N VAL A 141 -0.84 -3.02 -6.58
CA VAL A 141 -2.18 -3.63 -6.35
C VAL A 141 -3.27 -2.59 -6.57
N VAL A 142 -3.14 -1.40 -6.00
CA VAL A 142 -4.11 -0.30 -6.21
C VAL A 142 -4.18 0.08 -7.70
N SER A 143 -3.04 0.13 -8.39
CA SER A 143 -3.00 0.36 -9.84
C SER A 143 -3.74 -0.69 -10.64
N HIS A 144 -3.62 -1.96 -10.26
CA HIS A 144 -4.31 -3.09 -10.88
C HIS A 144 -5.82 -3.04 -10.66
N GLU A 145 -6.26 -2.84 -9.42
CA GLU A 145 -7.68 -2.92 -9.03
C GLU A 145 -8.51 -1.71 -9.50
N PHE A 146 -7.92 -0.51 -9.47
CA PHE A 146 -8.65 0.73 -9.75
C PHE A 146 -8.29 1.38 -11.09
N GLY A 147 -7.16 1.01 -11.68
CA GLY A 147 -6.69 1.55 -12.94
C GLY A 147 -6.38 3.05 -12.92
N PRO A 148 -6.13 3.65 -14.10
CA PRO A 148 -5.80 5.06 -14.21
C PRO A 148 -7.03 5.96 -14.01
N ARG A 149 -6.84 7.07 -13.30
CA ARG A 149 -7.85 8.12 -13.22
C ARG A 149 -7.67 9.10 -14.36
N LYS A 150 -8.56 9.07 -15.35
CA LYS A 150 -8.41 9.78 -16.63
C LYS A 150 -7.13 9.29 -17.33
N ASN A 151 -6.24 10.24 -17.72
CA ASN A 151 -4.97 9.94 -18.39
C ASN A 151 -3.76 10.02 -17.45
N LEU A 152 -3.97 9.99 -16.12
CA LEU A 152 -2.89 10.06 -15.16
C LEU A 152 -2.43 8.66 -14.76
N PRO A 153 -1.12 8.46 -14.56
CA PRO A 153 -0.60 7.20 -14.01
C PRO A 153 -1.28 6.90 -12.66
N PRO A 154 -1.79 5.68 -12.45
CA PRO A 154 -2.49 5.33 -11.20
C PRO A 154 -1.55 5.18 -10.01
N TYR A 155 -0.27 4.91 -10.24
CA TYR A 155 0.76 4.77 -9.24
C TYR A 155 1.99 5.62 -9.61
N VAL A 156 2.38 6.55 -8.74
CA VAL A 156 3.49 7.48 -8.96
C VAL A 156 4.48 7.38 -7.80
N CYS A 157 5.76 7.29 -8.12
CA CYS A 157 6.86 7.36 -7.14
C CYS A 157 7.63 8.69 -7.28
N ILE A 158 7.87 9.35 -6.16
CA ILE A 158 8.53 10.66 -6.07
C ILE A 158 9.72 10.57 -5.10
N PRO A 159 10.91 10.95 -5.48
CA PRO A 159 11.37 11.38 -6.80
C PRO A 159 11.43 10.23 -7.82
N GLY A 160 11.52 9.00 -7.37
CA GLY A 160 11.56 7.78 -8.16
C GLY A 160 11.18 6.57 -7.33
N GLN A 161 11.25 5.39 -7.92
CA GLN A 161 11.01 4.13 -7.21
C GLN A 161 12.05 3.95 -6.09
N PRO A 162 11.64 3.87 -4.81
CA PRO A 162 12.57 3.92 -3.68
C PRO A 162 13.40 2.65 -3.52
N ASN A 163 12.88 1.51 -3.98
CA ASN A 163 13.54 0.20 -3.96
C ASN A 163 12.81 -0.77 -4.90
N GLU A 164 13.38 -1.96 -5.09
CA GLU A 164 12.82 -2.99 -5.96
C GLU A 164 11.43 -3.49 -5.50
N PHE A 165 11.14 -3.44 -4.20
CA PHE A 165 9.86 -3.92 -3.63
C PHE A 165 8.70 -2.94 -3.86
N ALA A 166 8.94 -1.75 -4.34
CA ALA A 166 7.91 -0.82 -4.80
C ALA A 166 7.39 -1.16 -6.21
N GLY A 167 7.79 -2.30 -6.76
CA GLY A 167 7.45 -2.77 -8.09
C GLY A 167 6.19 -3.63 -8.16
N THR A 168 6.00 -4.23 -9.33
CA THR A 168 4.79 -5.00 -9.71
C THR A 168 4.76 -6.43 -9.16
N GLY A 169 5.90 -6.98 -8.69
CA GLY A 169 5.97 -8.38 -8.31
C GLY A 169 5.52 -9.30 -9.47
N TYR A 170 4.54 -10.16 -9.20
CA TYR A 170 3.97 -11.06 -10.20
C TYR A 170 2.94 -10.42 -11.14
N LEU A 171 2.56 -9.15 -10.90
CA LEU A 171 1.64 -8.43 -11.81
C LEU A 171 2.36 -7.98 -13.07
N SER A 172 1.58 -7.64 -14.11
CA SER A 172 2.12 -7.08 -15.36
C SER A 172 2.88 -5.78 -15.11
N SER A 173 3.92 -5.53 -15.89
CA SER A 173 4.69 -4.27 -15.89
C SER A 173 3.84 -3.03 -16.17
N SER A 174 2.65 -3.18 -16.74
CA SER A 174 1.69 -2.08 -16.94
C SER A 174 1.20 -1.45 -15.62
N PHE A 175 1.34 -2.15 -14.50
CA PHE A 175 0.99 -1.67 -13.16
C PHE A 175 2.19 -1.14 -12.37
N ALA A 176 3.33 -0.97 -13.04
CA ALA A 176 4.55 -0.41 -12.45
C ALA A 176 4.36 1.06 -12.07
N PRO A 177 5.12 1.56 -11.06
CA PRO A 177 5.10 2.96 -10.73
C PRO A 177 5.64 3.83 -11.85
N PHE A 178 4.99 4.96 -12.09
CA PHE A 178 5.57 6.04 -12.87
C PHE A 178 6.53 6.82 -11.98
N SER A 179 7.82 6.78 -12.29
CA SER A 179 8.86 7.51 -11.56
C SER A 179 9.03 8.91 -12.15
N LEU A 180 8.98 9.95 -11.31
CA LEU A 180 9.22 11.32 -11.78
C LEU A 180 10.65 11.55 -12.25
N GLY A 181 11.61 10.83 -11.68
CA GLY A 181 13.02 10.86 -12.07
C GLY A 181 13.86 11.93 -11.41
N SER A 182 13.25 12.93 -10.75
CA SER A 182 13.95 13.97 -10.00
C SER A 182 13.07 14.58 -8.92
N ASP A 183 13.69 15.32 -7.99
CA ASP A 183 12.98 16.04 -6.94
C ASP A 183 12.17 17.19 -7.54
N PRO A 184 10.84 17.25 -7.29
CA PRO A 184 10.02 18.37 -7.73
C PRO A 184 10.44 19.75 -7.20
N ALA A 185 11.17 19.80 -6.09
CA ALA A 185 11.70 21.04 -5.52
C ALA A 185 13.03 21.47 -6.15
N ALA A 186 13.65 20.65 -6.98
CA ALA A 186 14.92 20.97 -7.61
C ALA A 186 14.76 22.03 -8.70
N ASN A 187 15.74 22.93 -8.81
CA ASN A 187 15.79 23.90 -9.89
C ASN A 187 15.85 23.20 -11.26
N GLY A 188 14.97 23.62 -12.17
CA GLY A 188 14.89 23.01 -13.50
C GLY A 188 14.14 21.68 -13.55
N PHE A 189 13.36 21.36 -12.51
CA PHE A 189 12.51 20.17 -12.50
C PHE A 189 11.65 20.07 -13.75
N THR A 190 11.68 18.90 -14.38
CA THR A 190 10.82 18.56 -15.51
C THR A 190 10.37 17.13 -15.37
N VAL A 191 9.09 16.88 -15.61
CA VAL A 191 8.58 15.51 -15.65
C VAL A 191 9.01 14.88 -16.97
N ARG A 192 9.63 13.72 -16.86
CA ARG A 192 10.07 12.94 -18.02
C ARG A 192 8.89 12.64 -18.95
N ASP A 193 9.15 12.73 -20.25
CA ASP A 193 8.21 12.39 -21.32
C ASP A 193 6.91 13.24 -21.39
N LEU A 194 6.80 14.34 -20.64
CA LEU A 194 5.73 15.33 -20.78
C LEU A 194 6.06 16.47 -21.75
N LYS A 195 7.30 16.57 -22.19
CA LYS A 195 7.71 17.52 -23.23
C LYS A 195 8.04 16.76 -24.52
N LEU A 196 7.72 17.38 -25.63
CA LEU A 196 8.12 16.82 -26.92
C LEU A 196 9.65 16.75 -27.02
N PRO A 197 10.21 15.67 -27.57
CA PRO A 197 11.64 15.57 -27.83
C PRO A 197 12.13 16.72 -28.71
N GLY A 198 13.39 17.12 -28.55
CA GLY A 198 13.99 18.15 -29.41
C GLY A 198 13.83 17.83 -30.89
N GLY A 199 13.43 18.82 -31.69
CA GLY A 199 13.17 18.67 -33.12
C GLY A 199 11.84 18.01 -33.50
N VAL A 200 10.94 17.81 -32.54
CA VAL A 200 9.57 17.34 -32.80
C VAL A 200 8.61 18.45 -32.41
N ASP A 201 7.96 19.05 -33.38
CA ASP A 201 6.86 19.99 -33.18
C ASP A 201 5.50 19.25 -33.02
N ASP A 202 4.46 19.96 -32.61
CA ASP A 202 3.12 19.41 -32.40
C ASP A 202 2.54 18.75 -33.65
N THR A 203 2.83 19.31 -34.85
CA THR A 203 2.34 18.76 -36.11
C THR A 203 2.97 17.40 -36.40
N ARG A 204 4.27 17.28 -36.21
CA ARG A 204 5.01 16.05 -36.40
C ARG A 204 4.62 15.00 -35.36
N PHE A 205 4.38 15.43 -34.09
CA PHE A 205 3.89 14.57 -33.03
C PHE A 205 2.49 14.02 -33.33
N THR A 206 1.56 14.88 -33.73
CA THR A 206 0.19 14.51 -34.08
C THR A 206 0.17 13.53 -35.26
N ARG A 207 0.98 13.79 -36.29
CA ARG A 207 1.11 12.87 -37.43
C ARG A 207 1.61 11.48 -37.01
N ARG A 208 2.62 11.40 -36.13
CA ARG A 208 3.12 10.13 -35.61
C ARG A 208 2.06 9.39 -34.79
N ARG A 209 1.32 10.11 -33.96
CA ARG A 209 0.24 9.55 -33.16
C ARG A 209 -0.87 8.98 -34.05
N ASN A 210 -1.30 9.71 -35.08
CA ASN A 210 -2.32 9.23 -36.00
C ASN A 210 -1.87 7.96 -36.75
N ILE A 211 -0.60 7.87 -37.13
CA ILE A 211 -0.04 6.64 -37.71
C ILE A 211 -0.08 5.48 -36.74
N LEU A 212 0.32 5.71 -35.50
CA LEU A 212 0.29 4.69 -34.44
C LEU A 212 -1.16 4.21 -34.16
N ASP A 213 -2.12 5.13 -34.13
CA ASP A 213 -3.53 4.81 -33.93
C ASP A 213 -4.09 3.97 -35.10
N ALA A 214 -3.70 4.28 -36.34
CA ALA A 214 -4.08 3.48 -37.50
C ALA A 214 -3.48 2.07 -37.46
N VAL A 215 -2.22 1.93 -37.04
CA VAL A 215 -1.56 0.62 -36.87
C VAL A 215 -2.24 -0.18 -35.75
N ASN A 216 -2.49 0.43 -34.60
CA ASN A 216 -3.17 -0.23 -33.49
C ASN A 216 -4.60 -0.66 -33.83
N TYR A 217 -5.33 0.16 -34.61
CA TYR A 217 -6.65 -0.19 -35.13
C TYR A 217 -6.58 -1.44 -36.00
N HIS A 218 -5.63 -1.49 -36.92
CA HIS A 218 -5.45 -2.62 -37.82
C HIS A 218 -5.13 -3.93 -37.08
N PHE A 219 -4.28 -3.87 -36.04
CA PHE A 219 -3.99 -5.02 -35.18
C PHE A 219 -5.21 -5.51 -34.40
N LYS A 220 -6.00 -4.60 -33.82
CA LYS A 220 -7.24 -4.96 -33.12
C LYS A 220 -8.28 -5.63 -34.01
N GLU A 221 -8.42 -5.17 -35.24
CA GLU A 221 -9.32 -5.79 -36.22
C GLU A 221 -8.84 -7.20 -36.60
N LYS A 222 -7.54 -7.38 -36.78
CA LYS A 222 -6.94 -8.68 -37.09
C LYS A 222 -7.12 -9.69 -35.93
N GLU A 223 -6.93 -9.27 -34.67
CA GLU A 223 -7.17 -10.10 -33.50
C GLU A 223 -8.63 -10.54 -33.38
N LYS A 224 -9.59 -9.63 -33.63
CA LYS A 224 -11.01 -9.96 -33.66
C LYS A 224 -11.35 -10.98 -34.74
N SER A 225 -10.79 -10.83 -35.92
CA SER A 225 -11.03 -11.78 -37.04
C SER A 225 -10.46 -13.18 -36.74
N THR A 226 -9.34 -13.26 -36.04
CA THR A 226 -8.72 -14.54 -35.67
C THR A 226 -9.51 -15.25 -34.55
N SER A 227 -10.06 -14.50 -33.59
CA SER A 227 -10.88 -15.07 -32.50
C SER A 227 -12.27 -15.54 -32.99
N SER A 228 -12.80 -14.98 -34.08
CA SER A 228 -14.10 -15.40 -34.67
C SER A 228 -13.98 -16.61 -35.60
N SER A 229 -12.76 -17.02 -35.98
CA SER A 229 -12.54 -18.20 -36.86
C SER A 229 -12.22 -19.49 -36.12
N SER A 230 -12.24 -19.48 -34.77
CA SER A 230 -11.94 -20.62 -33.91
C SER A 230 -13.19 -21.22 -33.20
N HIS A 231 -14.37 -21.01 -33.75
CA HIS A 231 -15.63 -21.67 -33.35
C HIS A 231 -16.21 -22.53 -34.44
#